data_2c614e9c6b67a2f8327216ddca61f2ec
#
_entry.id   2c614e9c6b67a2f8327216ddca61f2ec
#
_cell.length_a   1.000
_cell.length_b   1.000
_cell.length_c   1.000
_cell.angle_alpha   90.00
_cell.angle_beta   90.00
_cell.angle_gamma   90.00
#
_symmetry.space_group_name_H-M   'P 1'
#
loop_
_entity.id
_entity.type
_entity.pdbx_description
1 polymer ?
#
loop_
_entity_poly.entity_id
_entity_poly.type
_entity_poly.pdbx_seq_one_letter_code
_entity_poly.pdbx_strand_id
1 'polypeptide(L)'
;WDYQVKKMYWRYFLWQFAGRGPSTDSYVTAYGARPNEDGVAWFQFGLPLAFLFGLWGMFYHFQKDRKRAFSVLSLFLMTGLAIIIFVNQDNPQPRERDYSYVGSFFAFSIWIGIALQAFMDRLRRYIKNKPFEKNGLIFVVILLTLFMPVKMLQANYHEHDRSDNRIAWDYSYNILQSCEPNAIIFTNGDNDTFPLWYLQEVEGIRKDVT
;
A
#
# COMPACT_ATOMS: atom_id res chain seq x y z
N TRP A 1 -3.27 22.11 -5.06
CA TRP A 1 -4.21 21.37 -4.20
C TRP A 1 -4.70 20.09 -4.88
N ASP A 2 -5.22 20.16 -6.11
CA ASP A 2 -5.72 18.99 -6.83
C ASP A 2 -4.64 17.92 -7.02
N TYR A 3 -3.43 18.33 -7.41
CA TYR A 3 -2.32 17.39 -7.54
C TYR A 3 -1.90 16.80 -6.20
N GLN A 4 -1.55 17.63 -5.23
CA GLN A 4 -0.98 17.18 -3.95
C GLN A 4 -1.98 16.38 -3.11
N VAL A 5 -3.21 16.85 -2.96
CA VAL A 5 -4.18 16.21 -2.05
C VAL A 5 -4.97 15.12 -2.76
N LYS A 6 -5.54 15.39 -3.94
CA LYS A 6 -6.36 14.40 -4.63
C LYS A 6 -5.51 13.31 -5.27
N LYS A 7 -4.49 13.70 -6.06
CA LYS A 7 -3.70 12.75 -6.84
C LYS A 7 -2.64 12.05 -6.01
N MET A 8 -1.91 12.77 -5.16
CA MET A 8 -0.79 12.21 -4.39
C MET A 8 -1.18 11.63 -3.04
N TYR A 9 -2.35 11.95 -2.48
CA TYR A 9 -2.78 11.36 -1.22
C TYR A 9 -4.05 10.53 -1.35
N TRP A 10 -5.19 11.13 -1.72
CA TRP A 10 -6.47 10.41 -1.74
C TRP A 10 -6.48 9.25 -2.70
N ARG A 11 -5.85 9.39 -3.86
CA ARG A 11 -5.69 8.28 -4.81
C ARG A 11 -4.95 7.12 -4.17
N TYR A 12 -3.77 7.35 -3.57
CA TYR A 12 -3.00 6.31 -2.90
C TYR A 12 -3.73 5.69 -1.72
N PHE A 13 -4.40 6.51 -0.92
CA PHE A 13 -5.22 6.03 0.18
C PHE A 13 -6.34 5.10 -0.31
N LEU A 14 -7.06 5.49 -1.35
CA LEU A 14 -8.14 4.67 -1.91
C LEU A 14 -7.62 3.39 -2.58
N TRP A 15 -6.43 3.42 -3.16
CA TRP A 15 -5.81 2.19 -3.69
C TRP A 15 -5.63 1.11 -2.63
N GLN A 16 -5.29 1.50 -1.39
CA GLN A 16 -5.08 0.53 -0.31
C GLN A 16 -6.40 -0.12 0.17
N PHE A 17 -7.52 0.59 0.08
CA PHE A 17 -8.77 0.15 0.71
C PHE A 17 -9.93 -0.11 -0.26
N ALA A 18 -9.83 0.38 -1.48
CA ALA A 18 -10.84 0.16 -2.52
C ALA A 18 -10.28 -0.60 -3.73
N GLY A 19 -9.11 -0.20 -4.22
CA GLY A 19 -8.40 -0.86 -5.30
C GLY A 19 -7.81 0.11 -6.32
N ARG A 20 -6.78 -0.35 -7.03
CA ARG A 20 -6.13 0.36 -8.12
C ARG A 20 -6.73 -0.10 -9.45
N GLY A 21 -7.03 0.84 -10.33
CA GLY A 21 -7.66 0.50 -11.60
C GLY A 21 -7.41 1.53 -12.70
N PRO A 22 -7.98 1.29 -13.87
CA PRO A 22 -7.81 2.16 -15.01
C PRO A 22 -8.29 3.58 -14.73
N SER A 23 -7.54 4.57 -15.21
CA SER A 23 -7.91 5.98 -15.19
C SER A 23 -8.47 6.42 -16.53
N THR A 24 -9.36 7.41 -16.49
CA THR A 24 -9.79 8.15 -17.66
C THR A 24 -8.80 9.23 -18.07
N ASP A 25 -7.88 9.59 -17.19
CA ASP A 25 -6.86 10.60 -17.45
C ASP A 25 -5.65 9.98 -18.15
N SER A 26 -5.29 10.51 -19.30
CA SER A 26 -4.13 10.11 -20.11
C SER A 26 -2.80 10.55 -19.51
N TYR A 27 -2.62 10.40 -18.19
CA TYR A 27 -1.41 10.78 -17.52
C TYR A 27 -0.36 9.67 -17.62
N VAL A 28 0.57 9.84 -18.54
CA VAL A 28 1.75 8.97 -18.67
C VAL A 28 2.74 9.37 -17.58
N THR A 29 2.90 8.52 -16.57
CA THR A 29 4.06 8.64 -15.70
C THR A 29 5.29 8.11 -16.42
N ALA A 30 6.38 8.86 -16.45
CA ALA A 30 7.56 8.60 -17.28
C ALA A 30 8.33 7.30 -16.97
N TYR A 31 8.03 6.61 -15.88
CA TYR A 31 8.73 5.38 -15.46
C TYR A 31 7.73 4.29 -15.05
N GLY A 32 7.40 3.42 -15.99
CA GLY A 32 6.88 2.07 -15.70
C GLY A 32 5.51 1.96 -15.04
N ALA A 33 4.81 3.06 -14.78
CA ALA A 33 3.40 2.97 -14.47
C ALA A 33 2.67 2.54 -15.74
N ARG A 34 1.89 1.47 -15.65
CA ARG A 34 1.09 1.02 -16.78
C ARG A 34 0.23 2.18 -17.25
N PRO A 35 0.22 2.50 -18.54
CA PRO A 35 -0.67 3.52 -19.06
C PRO A 35 -2.10 3.20 -18.60
N ASN A 36 -2.78 4.17 -17.99
CA ASN A 36 -4.18 4.07 -17.56
C ASN A 36 -4.49 3.31 -16.26
N GLU A 37 -3.52 3.02 -15.38
CA GLU A 37 -3.78 2.39 -14.07
C GLU A 37 -3.59 3.34 -12.87
N ASP A 38 -3.86 4.62 -13.02
CA ASP A 38 -3.81 5.60 -11.93
C ASP A 38 -5.17 5.97 -11.32
N GLY A 39 -6.23 5.31 -11.76
CA GLY A 39 -7.58 5.45 -11.22
C GLY A 39 -7.86 4.60 -9.98
N VAL A 40 -9.07 4.75 -9.44
CA VAL A 40 -9.56 3.98 -8.30
C VAL A 40 -10.59 2.97 -8.77
N ALA A 41 -10.31 1.69 -8.55
CA ALA A 41 -11.23 0.59 -8.86
C ALA A 41 -12.04 0.22 -7.61
N TRP A 42 -13.16 0.90 -7.40
CA TRP A 42 -13.99 0.77 -6.20
C TRP A 42 -14.47 -0.67 -5.89
N PHE A 43 -14.47 -1.54 -6.87
CA PHE A 43 -14.97 -2.91 -6.74
C PHE A 43 -13.92 -3.98 -7.03
N GLN A 44 -12.63 -3.63 -7.07
CA GLN A 44 -11.54 -4.60 -7.30
C GLN A 44 -11.53 -5.71 -6.23
N PHE A 45 -11.81 -5.34 -4.98
CA PHE A 45 -11.89 -6.29 -3.86
C PHE A 45 -13.31 -6.79 -3.59
N GLY A 46 -14.23 -6.64 -4.54
CA GLY A 46 -15.66 -6.77 -4.35
C GLY A 46 -16.24 -5.47 -3.79
N LEU A 47 -17.11 -5.54 -2.77
CA LEU A 47 -17.50 -4.34 -2.05
C LEU A 47 -16.30 -3.77 -1.30
N PRO A 48 -16.09 -2.43 -1.25
CA PRO A 48 -14.97 -1.81 -0.54
C PRO A 48 -15.17 -1.88 0.99
N LEU A 49 -15.30 -3.10 1.51
CA LEU A 49 -15.64 -3.36 2.91
C LEU A 49 -14.60 -2.77 3.85
N ALA A 50 -13.30 -2.87 3.53
CA ALA A 50 -12.24 -2.31 4.34
C ALA A 50 -12.40 -0.80 4.51
N PHE A 51 -12.70 -0.08 3.42
CA PHE A 51 -12.96 1.36 3.45
C PHE A 51 -14.21 1.70 4.29
N LEU A 52 -15.32 1.00 4.04
CA LEU A 52 -16.59 1.24 4.75
C LEU A 52 -16.47 0.93 6.25
N PHE A 53 -15.78 -0.16 6.61
CA PHE A 53 -15.51 -0.50 8.01
C PHE A 53 -14.60 0.54 8.66
N GLY A 54 -13.57 1.03 7.97
CA GLY A 54 -12.73 2.09 8.49
C GLY A 54 -13.49 3.36 8.83
N LEU A 55 -14.38 3.81 7.93
CA LEU A 55 -15.25 4.97 8.18
C LEU A 55 -16.21 4.72 9.37
N TRP A 56 -16.83 3.56 9.41
CA TRP A 56 -17.72 3.20 10.52
C TRP A 56 -16.97 3.11 11.84
N GLY A 57 -15.77 2.51 11.85
CA GLY A 57 -14.93 2.42 13.04
C GLY A 57 -14.46 3.78 13.54
N MET A 58 -14.10 4.69 12.63
CA MET A 58 -13.78 6.07 12.97
C MET A 58 -14.96 6.74 13.70
N PHE A 59 -16.15 6.69 13.11
CA PHE A 59 -17.35 7.25 13.70
C PHE A 59 -17.67 6.64 15.06
N TYR A 60 -17.62 5.33 15.20
CA TYR A 60 -17.85 4.62 16.46
C TYR A 60 -16.81 4.99 17.52
N HIS A 61 -15.53 5.10 17.15
CA HIS A 61 -14.46 5.48 18.07
C HIS A 61 -14.69 6.87 18.65
N PHE A 62 -15.06 7.85 17.81
CA PHE A 62 -15.39 9.19 18.27
C PHE A 62 -16.60 9.25 19.21
N GLN A 63 -17.58 8.37 19.04
CA GLN A 63 -18.70 8.25 19.96
C GLN A 63 -18.33 7.63 21.31
N LYS A 64 -17.41 6.65 21.28
CA LYS A 64 -17.09 5.84 22.46
C LYS A 64 -15.95 6.43 23.31
N ASP A 65 -14.88 6.89 22.66
CA ASP A 65 -13.69 7.45 23.32
C ASP A 65 -13.05 8.56 22.45
N ARG A 66 -13.52 9.76 22.63
CA ARG A 66 -13.06 10.93 21.88
C ARG A 66 -11.55 11.18 22.04
N LYS A 67 -11.01 10.99 23.25
CA LYS A 67 -9.58 11.29 23.50
C LYS A 67 -8.68 10.39 22.67
N ARG A 68 -8.91 9.07 22.69
CA ARG A 68 -8.12 8.13 21.88
C ARG A 68 -8.44 8.27 20.40
N ALA A 69 -9.69 8.59 20.03
CA ALA A 69 -10.05 8.85 18.64
C ALA A 69 -9.27 10.05 18.06
N PHE A 70 -9.08 11.12 18.83
CA PHE A 70 -8.24 12.24 18.42
C PHE A 70 -6.76 11.86 18.29
N SER A 71 -6.24 10.97 19.13
CA SER A 71 -4.85 10.48 18.98
C SER A 71 -4.66 9.72 17.67
N VAL A 72 -5.60 8.84 17.31
CA VAL A 72 -5.55 8.12 16.01
C VAL A 72 -5.77 9.09 14.85
N LEU A 73 -6.65 10.07 14.97
CA LEU A 73 -6.86 11.09 13.94
C LEU A 73 -5.61 11.94 13.75
N SER A 74 -4.93 12.33 14.83
CA SER A 74 -3.68 13.08 14.75
C SER A 74 -2.60 12.24 14.03
N LEU A 75 -2.47 10.96 14.36
CA LEU A 75 -1.57 10.06 13.66
C LEU A 75 -1.92 10.00 12.16
N PHE A 76 -3.19 9.81 11.82
CA PHE A 76 -3.67 9.76 10.43
C PHE A 76 -3.33 11.04 9.65
N LEU A 77 -3.62 12.22 10.23
CA LEU A 77 -3.39 13.50 9.56
C LEU A 77 -1.90 13.84 9.46
N MET A 78 -1.13 13.60 10.52
CA MET A 78 0.29 13.95 10.57
C MET A 78 1.13 13.06 9.66
N THR A 79 0.82 11.77 9.57
CA THR A 79 1.55 10.83 8.70
C THR A 79 0.96 10.73 7.28
N GLY A 80 -0.11 11.45 7.00
CA GLY A 80 -0.75 11.53 5.69
C GLY A 80 -0.67 12.96 5.12
N LEU A 81 -1.69 13.75 5.38
CA LEU A 81 -1.82 15.09 4.79
C LEU A 81 -0.68 16.05 5.16
N ALA A 82 -0.15 15.98 6.39
CA ALA A 82 0.97 16.84 6.78
C ALA A 82 2.26 16.46 6.03
N ILE A 83 2.49 15.20 5.74
CA ILE A 83 3.63 14.74 4.93
C ILE A 83 3.57 15.33 3.52
N ILE A 84 2.38 15.43 2.91
CA ILE A 84 2.22 16.05 1.59
C ILE A 84 2.73 17.50 1.59
N ILE A 85 2.37 18.26 2.61
CA ILE A 85 2.78 19.66 2.74
C ILE A 85 4.31 19.73 2.92
N PHE A 86 4.87 18.83 3.73
CA PHE A 86 6.31 18.78 4.01
C PHE A 86 7.12 18.37 2.79
N VAL A 87 6.72 17.30 2.11
CA VAL A 87 7.47 16.74 0.96
C VAL A 87 7.28 17.58 -0.29
N ASN A 88 6.11 18.21 -0.46
CA ASN A 88 5.73 19.08 -1.58
C ASN A 88 6.21 18.53 -2.93
N GLN A 89 5.75 17.34 -3.30
CA GLN A 89 6.24 16.60 -4.46
C GLN A 89 5.96 17.35 -5.78
N ASP A 90 6.95 17.31 -6.66
CA ASP A 90 6.83 17.91 -8.00
C ASP A 90 5.82 17.18 -8.87
N ASN A 91 5.26 17.90 -9.85
CA ASN A 91 4.35 17.37 -10.85
C ASN A 91 5.00 17.46 -12.24
N PRO A 92 5.20 16.35 -12.97
CA PRO A 92 4.86 14.95 -12.63
C PRO A 92 5.92 14.25 -11.75
N GLN A 93 5.46 13.25 -10.97
CA GLN A 93 6.39 12.37 -10.27
C GLN A 93 6.85 11.23 -11.19
N PRO A 94 8.16 10.90 -11.20
CA PRO A 94 8.70 9.84 -12.06
C PRO A 94 8.31 8.43 -11.59
N ARG A 95 7.89 8.27 -10.33
CA ARG A 95 7.45 7.00 -9.75
C ARG A 95 6.38 7.21 -8.69
N GLU A 96 5.62 6.16 -8.38
CA GLU A 96 4.65 6.17 -7.31
C GLU A 96 5.35 6.22 -5.93
N ARG A 97 4.83 7.04 -5.02
CA ARG A 97 5.41 7.28 -3.68
C ARG A 97 4.40 7.08 -2.55
N ASP A 98 3.49 6.14 -2.70
CA ASP A 98 2.47 5.78 -1.72
C ASP A 98 3.05 5.34 -0.37
N TYR A 99 4.24 4.76 -0.36
CA TYR A 99 4.98 4.41 0.85
C TYR A 99 5.24 5.58 1.79
N SER A 100 5.26 6.82 1.29
CA SER A 100 5.43 8.01 2.12
C SER A 100 4.27 8.25 3.09
N TYR A 101 3.11 7.66 2.81
CA TYR A 101 1.87 7.85 3.57
C TYR A 101 1.43 6.61 4.34
N VAL A 102 2.29 5.59 4.44
CA VAL A 102 1.98 4.30 5.07
C VAL A 102 1.50 4.45 6.53
N GLY A 103 1.98 5.45 7.25
CA GLY A 103 1.54 5.73 8.61
C GLY A 103 0.06 6.09 8.70
N SER A 104 -0.48 6.82 7.71
CA SER A 104 -1.91 7.12 7.66
C SER A 104 -2.75 5.89 7.30
N PHE A 105 -2.23 5.00 6.44
CA PHE A 105 -2.88 3.74 6.11
C PHE A 105 -2.94 2.82 7.33
N PHE A 106 -1.85 2.77 8.09
CA PHE A 106 -1.82 2.07 9.38
C PHE A 106 -2.86 2.64 10.37
N ALA A 107 -2.92 3.97 10.53
CA ALA A 107 -3.89 4.61 11.40
C ALA A 107 -5.34 4.29 10.99
N PHE A 108 -5.64 4.27 9.70
CA PHE A 108 -6.95 3.89 9.19
C PHE A 108 -7.27 2.42 9.47
N SER A 109 -6.28 1.53 9.40
CA SER A 109 -6.44 0.11 9.72
C SER A 109 -6.84 -0.13 11.19
N ILE A 110 -6.43 0.75 12.13
CA ILE A 110 -6.90 0.72 13.51
C ILE A 110 -8.43 0.91 13.56
N TRP A 111 -8.98 1.82 12.77
CA TRP A 111 -10.43 2.02 12.72
C TRP A 111 -11.17 0.84 12.11
N ILE A 112 -10.59 0.13 11.15
CA ILE A 112 -11.16 -1.14 10.64
C ILE A 112 -11.27 -2.16 11.77
N GLY A 113 -10.23 -2.31 12.61
CA GLY A 113 -10.27 -3.18 13.79
C GLY A 113 -11.33 -2.76 14.82
N ILE A 114 -11.46 -1.44 15.07
CA ILE A 114 -12.49 -0.90 15.97
C ILE A 114 -13.90 -1.15 15.41
N ALA A 115 -14.10 -1.07 14.10
CA ALA A 115 -15.39 -1.39 13.48
C ALA A 115 -15.78 -2.86 13.69
N LEU A 116 -14.82 -3.79 13.54
CA LEU A 116 -15.06 -5.20 13.83
C LEU A 116 -15.46 -5.43 15.28
N GLN A 117 -14.81 -4.74 16.23
CA GLN A 117 -15.21 -4.78 17.63
C GLN A 117 -16.63 -4.22 17.83
N ALA A 118 -16.96 -3.08 17.21
CA ALA A 118 -18.29 -2.49 17.26
C ALA A 118 -19.38 -3.42 16.68
N PHE A 119 -19.03 -4.10 15.59
CA PHE A 119 -19.89 -5.11 14.98
C PHE A 119 -20.14 -6.28 15.92
N MET A 120 -19.06 -6.81 16.56
CA MET A 120 -19.16 -7.85 17.57
C MET A 120 -20.07 -7.45 18.74
N ASP A 121 -19.89 -6.24 19.27
CA ASP A 121 -20.69 -5.74 20.41
C ASP A 121 -22.17 -5.58 20.02
N ARG A 122 -22.44 -5.22 18.79
CA ARG A 122 -23.81 -5.09 18.28
C ARG A 122 -24.47 -6.46 18.11
N LEU A 123 -23.75 -7.43 17.53
CA LEU A 123 -24.27 -8.79 17.38
C LEU A 123 -24.50 -9.48 18.73
N ARG A 124 -23.59 -9.32 19.70
CA ARG A 124 -23.75 -9.87 21.06
C ARG A 124 -25.05 -9.43 21.75
N ARG A 125 -25.57 -8.24 21.44
CA ARG A 125 -26.83 -7.75 21.99
C ARG A 125 -28.05 -8.47 21.39
N TYR A 126 -27.95 -8.96 20.17
CA TYR A 126 -29.02 -9.73 19.53
C TYR A 126 -29.02 -11.20 19.98
N ILE A 127 -27.85 -11.73 20.32
CA ILE A 127 -27.67 -13.13 20.70
C ILE A 127 -27.78 -13.23 22.23
N LYS A 128 -29.00 -13.35 22.72
CA LYS A 128 -29.28 -13.56 24.15
C LYS A 128 -28.98 -15.02 24.54
N ASN A 129 -27.85 -15.22 25.25
CA ASN A 129 -27.56 -16.38 26.14
C ASN A 129 -27.61 -17.82 25.56
N LYS A 130 -27.52 -18.03 24.26
CA LYS A 130 -27.40 -19.38 23.73
C LYS A 130 -25.95 -19.67 23.31
N PRO A 131 -25.27 -20.68 23.89
CA PRO A 131 -23.87 -20.97 23.61
C PRO A 131 -23.60 -21.28 22.14
N PHE A 132 -24.55 -21.93 21.45
CA PHE A 132 -24.44 -22.23 20.03
C PHE A 132 -24.41 -20.95 19.16
N GLU A 133 -25.24 -19.97 19.51
CA GLU A 133 -25.29 -18.68 18.79
C GLU A 133 -24.01 -17.87 19.00
N LYS A 134 -23.39 -17.97 20.18
CA LYS A 134 -22.10 -17.31 20.48
C LYS A 134 -20.96 -17.85 19.59
N ASN A 135 -20.86 -19.16 19.44
CA ASN A 135 -19.82 -19.78 18.61
C ASN A 135 -20.05 -19.50 17.12
N GLY A 136 -21.29 -19.54 16.65
CA GLY A 136 -21.65 -19.14 15.29
C GLY A 136 -21.30 -17.69 14.99
N LEU A 137 -21.51 -16.80 15.95
CA LEU A 137 -21.12 -15.40 15.82
C LEU A 137 -19.62 -15.21 15.70
N ILE A 138 -18.85 -15.83 16.58
CA ILE A 138 -17.37 -15.78 16.53
C ILE A 138 -16.89 -16.27 15.16
N PHE A 139 -17.47 -17.36 14.66
CA PHE A 139 -17.14 -17.90 13.35
C PHE A 139 -17.44 -16.89 12.23
N VAL A 140 -18.61 -16.25 12.22
CA VAL A 140 -18.97 -15.22 11.23
C VAL A 140 -18.00 -14.03 11.25
N VAL A 141 -17.60 -13.57 12.44
CA VAL A 141 -16.64 -12.47 12.56
C VAL A 141 -15.24 -12.87 12.07
N ILE A 142 -14.77 -14.06 12.41
CA ILE A 142 -13.50 -14.59 11.90
C ILE A 142 -13.57 -14.65 10.37
N LEU A 143 -14.66 -15.15 9.82
CA LEU A 143 -14.84 -15.29 8.37
C LEU A 143 -14.84 -13.92 7.66
N LEU A 144 -15.53 -12.93 8.20
CA LEU A 144 -15.52 -11.56 7.69
C LEU A 144 -14.13 -10.89 7.82
N THR A 145 -13.45 -11.13 8.95
CA THR A 145 -12.09 -10.59 9.17
C THR A 145 -11.09 -11.18 8.20
N LEU A 146 -11.18 -12.47 7.91
CA LEU A 146 -10.31 -13.15 6.95
C LEU A 146 -10.68 -12.85 5.50
N PHE A 147 -11.96 -12.62 5.22
CA PHE A 147 -12.44 -12.37 3.86
C PHE A 147 -11.78 -11.14 3.22
N MET A 148 -11.64 -10.04 3.97
CA MET A 148 -11.05 -8.81 3.44
C MET A 148 -9.59 -9.00 3.00
N PRO A 149 -8.65 -9.45 3.87
CA PRO A 149 -7.25 -9.60 3.46
C PRO A 149 -7.07 -10.71 2.43
N VAL A 150 -7.86 -11.78 2.46
CA VAL A 150 -7.79 -12.84 1.45
C VAL A 150 -8.21 -12.33 0.08
N LYS A 151 -9.28 -11.53 0.00
CA LYS A 151 -9.69 -10.90 -1.27
C LYS A 151 -8.67 -9.91 -1.79
N MET A 152 -8.09 -9.10 -0.92
CA MET A 152 -7.02 -8.17 -1.30
C MET A 152 -5.77 -8.90 -1.79
N LEU A 153 -5.36 -9.96 -1.09
CA LEU A 153 -4.26 -10.81 -1.50
C LEU A 153 -4.52 -11.45 -2.88
N GLN A 154 -5.70 -12.05 -3.05
CA GLN A 154 -6.07 -12.70 -4.30
C GLN A 154 -6.09 -11.72 -5.49
N ALA A 155 -6.60 -10.50 -5.29
CA ALA A 155 -6.70 -9.49 -6.33
C ALA A 155 -5.33 -8.91 -6.74
N ASN A 156 -4.39 -8.81 -5.78
CA ASN A 156 -3.11 -8.15 -6.00
C ASN A 156 -1.94 -9.13 -6.16
N TYR A 157 -2.14 -10.43 -5.96
CA TYR A 157 -1.06 -11.41 -5.89
C TYR A 157 -0.14 -11.37 -7.11
N HIS A 158 -0.72 -11.47 -8.31
CA HIS A 158 0.05 -11.50 -9.56
C HIS A 158 0.83 -10.21 -9.83
N GLU A 159 0.29 -9.07 -9.45
CA GLU A 159 0.96 -7.78 -9.65
C GLU A 159 2.13 -7.56 -8.67
N HIS A 160 2.07 -8.21 -7.50
CA HIS A 160 3.11 -8.11 -6.47
C HIS A 160 4.07 -9.30 -6.46
N ASP A 161 3.80 -10.34 -7.25
CA ASP A 161 4.72 -11.46 -7.42
C ASP A 161 5.97 -10.98 -8.17
N ARG A 162 7.11 -11.07 -7.51
CA ARG A 162 8.44 -10.70 -8.03
C ARG A 162 9.36 -11.90 -8.19
N SER A 163 8.85 -13.13 -8.03
CA SER A 163 9.65 -14.35 -8.02
C SER A 163 10.52 -14.54 -9.28
N ASP A 164 10.00 -14.12 -10.44
CA ASP A 164 10.69 -14.23 -11.72
C ASP A 164 11.28 -12.91 -12.26
N ASN A 165 11.26 -11.85 -11.44
CA ASN A 165 11.76 -10.54 -11.86
C ASN A 165 13.28 -10.45 -11.70
N ARG A 166 14.01 -10.77 -12.78
CA ARG A 166 15.47 -10.67 -12.85
C ARG A 166 15.98 -9.42 -13.56
N ILE A 167 15.14 -8.46 -13.86
CA ILE A 167 15.51 -7.28 -14.66
C ILE A 167 16.74 -6.57 -14.09
N ALA A 168 16.79 -6.33 -12.78
CA ALA A 168 17.93 -5.67 -12.16
C ALA A 168 19.20 -6.49 -12.23
N TRP A 169 19.09 -7.81 -12.07
CA TRP A 169 20.21 -8.73 -12.18
C TRP A 169 20.75 -8.80 -13.62
N ASP A 170 19.89 -9.06 -14.58
CA ASP A 170 20.26 -9.22 -15.99
C ASP A 170 20.83 -7.90 -16.56
N TYR A 171 20.23 -6.78 -16.22
CA TYR A 171 20.71 -5.46 -16.62
C TYR A 171 22.13 -5.19 -16.11
N SER A 172 22.35 -5.40 -14.82
CA SER A 172 23.64 -5.16 -14.18
C SER A 172 24.71 -6.16 -14.64
N TYR A 173 24.31 -7.42 -14.85
CA TYR A 173 25.21 -8.43 -15.45
C TYR A 173 25.67 -8.00 -16.85
N ASN A 174 24.76 -7.56 -17.69
CA ASN A 174 25.10 -7.10 -19.05
C ASN A 174 26.02 -5.88 -19.02
N ILE A 175 25.79 -4.93 -18.10
CA ILE A 175 26.70 -3.79 -17.92
C ILE A 175 28.11 -4.26 -17.56
N LEU A 176 28.25 -5.10 -16.54
CA LEU A 176 29.58 -5.63 -16.13
C LEU A 176 30.26 -6.43 -17.25
N GLN A 177 29.49 -7.21 -18.01
CA GLN A 177 30.07 -8.00 -19.12
C GLN A 177 30.47 -7.13 -20.32
N SER A 178 29.90 -5.93 -20.46
CA SER A 178 30.28 -5.00 -21.53
C SER A 178 31.58 -4.22 -21.24
N CYS A 179 32.04 -4.25 -19.99
CA CYS A 179 33.26 -3.56 -19.58
C CYS A 179 34.52 -4.36 -19.98
N GLU A 180 35.56 -3.65 -20.40
CA GLU A 180 36.90 -4.22 -20.57
C GLU A 180 37.47 -4.70 -19.21
N PRO A 181 38.45 -5.65 -19.24
CA PRO A 181 39.11 -6.07 -18.01
C PRO A 181 39.74 -4.89 -17.23
N ASN A 182 39.53 -4.85 -15.91
CA ASN A 182 39.99 -3.76 -15.01
C ASN A 182 39.48 -2.37 -15.38
N ALA A 183 38.32 -2.27 -15.99
CA ALA A 183 37.68 -1.00 -16.34
C ALA A 183 37.19 -0.24 -15.09
N ILE A 184 37.04 1.08 -15.23
CA ILE A 184 36.36 1.93 -14.26
C ILE A 184 35.00 2.30 -14.82
N ILE A 185 33.93 2.05 -14.04
CA ILE A 185 32.57 2.33 -14.45
C ILE A 185 31.99 3.48 -13.61
N PHE A 186 31.32 4.42 -14.25
CA PHE A 186 30.57 5.46 -13.61
C PHE A 186 29.07 5.19 -13.73
N THR A 187 28.39 5.11 -12.59
CA THR A 187 26.93 4.84 -12.53
C THR A 187 26.15 6.09 -12.14
N ASN A 188 24.89 6.16 -12.56
CA ASN A 188 24.04 7.31 -12.29
C ASN A 188 22.91 6.95 -11.31
N GLY A 189 23.27 6.93 -10.02
CA GLY A 189 22.31 6.74 -8.93
C GLY A 189 22.15 5.29 -8.47
N ASP A 190 21.28 5.11 -7.49
CA ASP A 190 21.12 3.88 -6.70
C ASP A 190 20.65 2.68 -7.53
N ASN A 191 19.78 2.92 -8.50
CA ASN A 191 19.19 1.86 -9.31
C ASN A 191 20.23 1.14 -10.20
N ASP A 192 21.28 1.84 -10.60
CA ASP A 192 22.36 1.27 -11.38
C ASP A 192 23.44 0.71 -10.44
N THR A 193 23.76 1.43 -9.36
CA THR A 193 24.91 1.13 -8.49
C THR A 193 24.68 -0.09 -7.60
N PHE A 194 23.54 -0.17 -6.89
CA PHE A 194 23.32 -1.25 -5.92
C PHE A 194 23.22 -2.64 -6.53
N PRO A 195 22.57 -2.86 -7.68
CA PRO A 195 22.58 -4.16 -8.30
C PRO A 195 23.96 -4.58 -8.83
N LEU A 196 24.81 -3.63 -9.27
CA LEU A 196 26.20 -3.90 -9.63
C LEU A 196 27.01 -4.36 -8.43
N TRP A 197 26.92 -3.65 -7.31
CA TRP A 197 27.56 -4.05 -6.06
C TRP A 197 27.10 -5.43 -5.58
N TYR A 198 25.81 -5.72 -5.70
CA TYR A 198 25.31 -7.05 -5.36
C TYR A 198 25.98 -8.15 -6.20
N LEU A 199 26.08 -7.96 -7.52
CA LEU A 199 26.75 -8.93 -8.40
C LEU A 199 28.24 -9.07 -8.06
N GLN A 200 28.93 -7.99 -7.76
CA GLN A 200 30.36 -8.00 -7.45
C GLN A 200 30.65 -8.58 -6.07
N GLU A 201 29.96 -8.10 -5.03
CA GLU A 201 30.29 -8.44 -3.65
C GLU A 201 29.65 -9.75 -3.17
N VAL A 202 28.44 -10.06 -3.62
CA VAL A 202 27.72 -11.25 -3.19
C VAL A 202 27.95 -12.42 -4.16
N GLU A 203 27.82 -12.18 -5.45
CA GLU A 203 27.94 -13.25 -6.44
C GLU A 203 29.37 -13.39 -7.01
N GLY A 204 30.24 -12.46 -6.74
CA GLY A 204 31.67 -12.52 -7.15
C GLY A 204 31.90 -12.27 -8.65
N ILE A 205 30.94 -11.66 -9.33
CA ILE A 205 30.97 -11.43 -10.79
C ILE A 205 31.75 -10.15 -11.10
N ARG A 206 32.77 -10.24 -11.96
CA ARG A 206 33.55 -9.12 -12.47
C ARG A 206 34.07 -8.17 -11.36
N LYS A 207 34.70 -8.73 -10.34
CA LYS A 207 35.40 -7.96 -9.28
C LYS A 207 36.59 -7.14 -9.78
N ASP A 208 37.01 -7.35 -11.00
CA ASP A 208 38.04 -6.59 -11.69
C ASP A 208 37.58 -5.20 -12.13
N VAL A 209 36.29 -4.99 -12.27
CA VAL A 209 35.69 -3.69 -12.63
C VAL A 209 35.46 -2.86 -11.36
N THR A 210 35.84 -1.57 -11.40
CA THR A 210 35.81 -0.65 -10.24
C THR A 210 34.87 0.51 -10.50
#